data_ddccce505ca98f6185eab70ee4fadb83
#
_entry.id   ddccce505ca98f6185eab70ee4fadb83
#
_cell.length_a   1.000
_cell.length_b   1.000
_cell.length_c   1.000
_cell.angle_alpha   90.00
_cell.angle_beta   90.00
_cell.angle_gamma   90.00
#
_symmetry.space_group_name_H-M   'P 1'
#
loop_
_entity.id
_entity.type
_entity.pdbx_description
1 polymer ?
#
loop_
_entity_poly.entity_id
_entity_poly.type
_entity_poly.pdbx_seq_one_letter_code
_entity_poly.pdbx_strand_id
1 'polypeptide(L)'
;IATDRDAAYAAIGEQFNKLVRSAETLLTTDEAPALTNEIKPWIESMRYLGQKGVCAIEMNNALTEKNPEKFIENYLKYKEYNEAQAALRSRDFDGSPRVATPVVGTVHIEPFIKDIIGTLAAEYKEVYDYRTDIFPAQVLENGTYHIMYNGKYLTNNNKAAGSKPSFQAEQDNIRPQRQEWKISLDPSTNRYKIINLEDNRY
;
A
#
# COMPACT_ATOMS: atom_id res chain seq x y z
N ILE A 1 -25.69 -6.83 -11.99
CA ILE A 1 -24.46 -7.00 -11.15
C ILE A 1 -23.74 -5.65 -10.99
N ALA A 2 -23.58 -4.84 -12.07
CA ALA A 2 -22.95 -3.52 -12.00
C ALA A 2 -23.73 -2.55 -11.09
N THR A 3 -25.05 -2.58 -11.12
CA THR A 3 -25.92 -1.70 -10.34
C THR A 3 -25.79 -1.88 -8.82
N ASP A 4 -25.59 -3.10 -8.35
CA ASP A 4 -25.40 -3.36 -6.91
C ASP A 4 -24.03 -2.91 -6.40
N ARG A 5 -22.99 -3.06 -7.23
CA ARG A 5 -21.64 -2.57 -6.91
C ARG A 5 -21.61 -1.06 -6.82
N ASP A 6 -22.18 -0.37 -7.80
CA ASP A 6 -22.18 1.08 -7.87
C ASP A 6 -22.97 1.70 -6.70
N ALA A 7 -24.12 1.12 -6.34
CA ALA A 7 -24.88 1.55 -5.18
C ALA A 7 -24.12 1.34 -3.85
N ALA A 8 -23.46 0.20 -3.71
CA ALA A 8 -22.63 -0.09 -2.53
C ALA A 8 -21.45 0.89 -2.43
N TYR A 9 -20.79 1.18 -3.54
CA TYR A 9 -19.68 2.12 -3.60
C TYR A 9 -20.13 3.56 -3.31
N ALA A 10 -21.28 3.99 -3.81
CA ALA A 10 -21.84 5.29 -3.50
C ALA A 10 -22.11 5.46 -2.00
N ALA A 11 -22.70 4.45 -1.35
CA ALA A 11 -22.97 4.46 0.09
C ALA A 11 -21.67 4.50 0.92
N ILE A 12 -20.66 3.73 0.54
CA ILE A 12 -19.33 3.73 1.18
C ILE A 12 -18.64 5.09 0.94
N GLY A 13 -18.75 5.63 -0.27
CA GLY A 13 -18.17 6.93 -0.64
C GLY A 13 -18.70 8.06 0.23
N GLU A 14 -19.99 8.07 0.56
CA GLU A 14 -20.56 9.05 1.47
C GLU A 14 -19.97 8.96 2.89
N GLN A 15 -19.67 7.76 3.38
CA GLN A 15 -19.01 7.58 4.67
C GLN A 15 -17.56 8.11 4.64
N PHE A 16 -16.83 7.87 3.57
CA PHE A 16 -15.48 8.43 3.40
C PHE A 16 -15.51 9.96 3.32
N ASN A 17 -16.42 10.54 2.56
CA ASN A 17 -16.60 11.98 2.49
C ASN A 17 -16.96 12.58 3.86
N LYS A 18 -17.82 11.92 4.63
CA LYS A 18 -18.16 12.34 5.99
C LYS A 18 -16.94 12.31 6.91
N LEU A 19 -16.11 11.29 6.81
CA LEU A 19 -14.87 11.18 7.57
C LEU A 19 -13.91 12.34 7.24
N VAL A 20 -13.72 12.66 5.96
CA VAL A 20 -12.90 13.80 5.53
C VAL A 20 -13.42 15.10 6.11
N ARG A 21 -14.72 15.41 5.92
CA ARG A 21 -15.33 16.64 6.44
C ARG A 21 -15.21 16.77 7.95
N SER A 22 -15.42 15.66 8.69
CA SER A 22 -15.31 15.67 10.15
C SER A 22 -13.87 15.94 10.62
N ALA A 23 -12.88 15.33 9.95
CA ALA A 23 -11.48 15.58 10.26
C ALA A 23 -11.05 17.01 9.95
N GLU A 24 -11.47 17.55 8.79
CA GLU A 24 -11.19 18.92 8.40
C GLU A 24 -11.82 19.93 9.35
N THR A 25 -13.07 19.70 9.77
CA THR A 25 -13.73 20.53 10.77
C THR A 25 -12.92 20.58 12.07
N LEU A 26 -12.50 19.43 12.59
CA LEU A 26 -11.70 19.36 13.82
C LEU A 26 -10.34 20.08 13.70
N LEU A 27 -9.72 20.03 12.52
CA LEU A 27 -8.42 20.66 12.29
C LEU A 27 -8.50 22.17 12.08
N THR A 28 -9.67 22.70 11.69
CA THR A 28 -9.87 24.11 11.33
C THR A 28 -10.74 24.91 12.31
N THR A 29 -11.29 24.27 13.35
CA THR A 29 -12.08 24.98 14.37
C THR A 29 -11.21 25.90 15.22
N ASP A 30 -11.83 26.89 15.87
CA ASP A 30 -11.14 27.76 16.83
C ASP A 30 -10.54 27.00 18.02
N GLU A 31 -11.01 25.77 18.26
CA GLU A 31 -10.47 24.86 19.28
C GLU A 31 -9.23 24.05 18.78
N ALA A 32 -8.93 24.11 17.47
CA ALA A 32 -7.80 23.38 16.91
C ALA A 32 -6.44 23.67 17.59
N PRO A 33 -6.15 24.91 18.09
CA PRO A 33 -4.96 25.17 18.87
C PRO A 33 -4.89 24.41 20.19
N ALA A 34 -6.03 24.03 20.77
CA ALA A 34 -6.11 23.24 22.00
C ALA A 34 -5.86 21.74 21.76
N LEU A 35 -5.91 21.29 20.52
CA LEU A 35 -5.54 19.90 20.18
C LEU A 35 -4.06 19.71 20.40
N THR A 36 -3.73 18.73 21.22
CA THR A 36 -2.33 18.39 21.50
C THR A 36 -1.62 17.92 20.24
N ASN A 37 -0.31 18.08 20.22
CA ASN A 37 0.53 17.58 19.12
C ASN A 37 0.38 16.05 18.93
N GLU A 38 -0.14 15.34 19.91
CA GLU A 38 -0.43 13.90 19.82
C GLU A 38 -1.71 13.60 19.05
N ILE A 39 -2.74 14.45 19.17
CA ILE A 39 -4.06 14.21 18.57
C ILE A 39 -4.15 14.66 17.11
N LYS A 40 -3.57 15.82 16.78
CA LYS A 40 -3.61 16.37 15.40
C LYS A 40 -3.29 15.36 14.31
N PRO A 41 -2.20 14.62 14.39
CA PRO A 41 -1.83 13.65 13.36
C PRO A 41 -2.73 12.43 13.24
N TRP A 42 -3.41 12.10 14.35
CA TRP A 42 -4.45 11.09 14.29
C TRP A 42 -5.60 11.57 13.42
N ILE A 43 -6.04 12.81 13.64
CA ILE A 43 -7.09 13.42 12.83
C ILE A 43 -6.63 13.54 11.39
N GLU A 44 -5.39 13.97 11.14
CA GLU A 44 -4.83 14.01 9.79
C GLU A 44 -4.73 12.63 9.13
N SER A 45 -4.29 11.62 9.89
CA SER A 45 -4.23 10.24 9.39
C SER A 45 -5.62 9.73 9.00
N MET A 46 -6.65 10.06 9.79
CA MET A 46 -8.04 9.72 9.47
C MET A 46 -8.56 10.49 8.26
N ARG A 47 -8.17 11.75 8.08
CA ARG A 47 -8.47 12.53 6.88
C ARG A 47 -7.89 11.87 5.63
N TYR A 48 -6.62 11.51 5.65
CA TYR A 48 -5.99 10.79 4.53
C TYR A 48 -6.63 9.43 4.25
N LEU A 49 -7.03 8.70 5.30
CA LEU A 49 -7.77 7.46 5.14
C LEU A 49 -9.09 7.69 4.38
N GLY A 50 -9.84 8.71 4.76
CA GLY A 50 -11.08 9.11 4.07
C GLY A 50 -10.81 9.51 2.61
N GLN A 51 -9.78 10.33 2.36
CA GLN A 51 -9.40 10.76 1.02
C GLN A 51 -8.99 9.60 0.13
N LYS A 52 -8.25 8.61 0.66
CA LYS A 52 -7.93 7.37 -0.08
C LYS A 52 -9.19 6.59 -0.45
N GLY A 53 -10.14 6.52 0.47
CA GLY A 53 -11.43 5.89 0.19
C GLY A 53 -12.23 6.62 -0.89
N VAL A 54 -12.26 7.96 -0.85
CA VAL A 54 -12.90 8.78 -1.92
C VAL A 54 -12.23 8.51 -3.26
N CYS A 55 -10.90 8.49 -3.33
CA CYS A 55 -10.19 8.16 -4.58
C CYS A 55 -10.60 6.79 -5.13
N ALA A 56 -10.73 5.77 -4.27
CA ALA A 56 -11.18 4.44 -4.70
C ALA A 56 -12.59 4.48 -5.33
N ILE A 57 -13.50 5.23 -4.74
CA ILE A 57 -14.86 5.37 -5.28
C ILE A 57 -14.84 6.13 -6.62
N GLU A 58 -14.08 7.23 -6.71
CA GLU A 58 -13.97 8.00 -7.95
C GLU A 58 -13.27 7.18 -9.08
N MET A 59 -12.34 6.30 -8.74
CA MET A 59 -11.76 5.36 -9.71
C MET A 59 -12.82 4.38 -10.24
N ASN A 60 -13.68 3.84 -9.37
CA ASN A 60 -14.80 2.99 -9.81
C ASN A 60 -15.77 3.76 -10.73
N ASN A 61 -16.13 4.98 -10.34
CA ASN A 61 -16.98 5.84 -11.15
C ASN A 61 -16.36 6.10 -12.54
N ALA A 62 -15.06 6.37 -12.57
CA ALA A 62 -14.33 6.61 -13.81
C ALA A 62 -14.31 5.39 -14.75
N LEU A 63 -14.23 4.17 -14.21
CA LEU A 63 -14.37 2.94 -15.01
C LEU A 63 -15.78 2.80 -15.60
N THR A 64 -16.81 3.06 -14.80
CA THR A 64 -18.21 3.03 -15.24
C THR A 64 -18.47 4.09 -16.31
N GLU A 65 -17.94 5.29 -16.13
CA GLU A 65 -18.03 6.42 -17.06
C GLU A 65 -17.13 6.25 -18.31
N LYS A 66 -16.27 5.23 -18.33
CA LYS A 66 -15.25 5.01 -19.37
C LYS A 66 -14.31 6.22 -19.53
N ASN A 67 -13.91 6.80 -18.42
CA ASN A 67 -13.03 7.96 -18.36
C ASN A 67 -11.64 7.59 -17.80
N PRO A 68 -10.68 7.21 -18.67
CA PRO A 68 -9.35 6.79 -18.26
C PRO A 68 -8.55 7.90 -17.58
N GLU A 69 -8.74 9.16 -17.99
CA GLU A 69 -8.01 10.30 -17.43
C GLU A 69 -8.43 10.55 -15.98
N LYS A 70 -9.74 10.53 -15.71
CA LYS A 70 -10.28 10.65 -14.34
C LYS A 70 -9.82 9.50 -13.47
N PHE A 71 -9.73 8.28 -14.00
CA PHE A 71 -9.20 7.14 -13.27
C PHE A 71 -7.76 7.37 -12.83
N ILE A 72 -6.90 7.76 -13.77
CA ILE A 72 -5.47 8.02 -13.53
C ILE A 72 -5.27 9.14 -12.52
N GLU A 73 -6.01 10.24 -12.66
CA GLU A 73 -5.95 11.36 -11.71
C GLU A 73 -6.22 10.89 -10.27
N ASN A 74 -7.27 10.11 -10.08
CA ASN A 74 -7.63 9.62 -8.74
C ASN A 74 -6.65 8.56 -8.22
N TYR A 75 -6.09 7.74 -9.09
CA TYR A 75 -5.02 6.81 -8.70
C TYR A 75 -3.76 7.54 -8.22
N LEU A 76 -3.35 8.61 -8.89
CA LEU A 76 -2.21 9.43 -8.48
C LEU A 76 -2.46 10.14 -7.15
N LYS A 77 -3.66 10.71 -6.96
CA LYS A 77 -4.09 11.28 -5.67
C LYS A 77 -4.07 10.23 -4.55
N TYR A 78 -4.54 9.02 -4.82
CA TYR A 78 -4.46 7.94 -3.86
C TYR A 78 -3.01 7.65 -3.43
N LYS A 79 -2.07 7.61 -4.38
CA LYS A 79 -0.64 7.41 -4.06
C LYS A 79 -0.10 8.52 -3.18
N GLU A 80 -0.40 9.78 -3.52
CA GLU A 80 0.01 10.96 -2.74
C GLU A 80 -0.52 10.88 -1.30
N TYR A 81 -1.80 10.61 -1.11
CA TYR A 81 -2.40 10.49 0.22
C TYR A 81 -1.85 9.28 1.00
N ASN A 82 -1.51 8.20 0.30
CA ASN A 82 -0.92 7.03 0.93
C ASN A 82 0.50 7.32 1.44
N GLU A 83 1.30 8.03 0.68
CA GLU A 83 2.64 8.49 1.08
C GLU A 83 2.58 9.50 2.22
N ALA A 84 1.67 10.49 2.14
CA ALA A 84 1.48 11.48 3.19
C ALA A 84 1.03 10.83 4.52
N GLN A 85 0.11 9.88 4.47
CA GLN A 85 -0.31 9.14 5.66
C GLN A 85 0.82 8.27 6.23
N ALA A 86 1.62 7.64 5.36
CA ALA A 86 2.79 6.86 5.80
C ALA A 86 3.82 7.75 6.50
N ALA A 87 4.04 8.96 6.01
CA ALA A 87 4.94 9.93 6.62
C ALA A 87 4.49 10.34 8.04
N LEU A 88 3.17 10.48 8.27
CA LEU A 88 2.64 10.73 9.61
C LEU A 88 2.86 9.57 10.59
N ARG A 89 2.91 8.35 10.06
CA ARG A 89 3.08 7.13 10.87
C ARG A 89 4.52 6.80 11.20
N SER A 90 5.45 7.31 10.43
CA SER A 90 6.87 6.96 10.57
C SER A 90 7.57 7.70 11.71
N ARG A 91 6.97 8.78 12.22
CA ARG A 91 7.59 9.63 13.23
C ARG A 91 6.56 10.12 14.24
N ASP A 92 6.99 10.24 15.49
CA ASP A 92 6.30 11.07 16.45
C ASP A 92 6.56 12.56 16.13
N PHE A 93 5.81 13.47 16.78
CA PHE A 93 5.89 14.90 16.53
C PHE A 93 7.24 15.52 16.89
N ASP A 94 7.94 14.90 17.83
CA ASP A 94 9.30 15.27 18.22
C ASP A 94 10.36 14.62 17.31
N GLY A 95 9.95 13.85 16.29
CA GLY A 95 10.82 13.15 15.36
C GLY A 95 11.26 11.77 15.84
N SER A 96 10.82 11.30 17.00
CA SER A 96 11.13 9.97 17.50
C SER A 96 10.40 8.86 16.71
N PRO A 97 10.95 7.64 16.61
CA PRO A 97 10.26 6.52 15.99
C PRO A 97 9.03 6.12 16.81
N ARG A 98 7.88 6.05 16.18
CA ARG A 98 6.67 5.59 16.85
C ARG A 98 6.76 4.14 17.26
N VAL A 99 6.50 3.89 18.53
CA VAL A 99 6.52 2.54 19.11
C VAL A 99 5.25 1.75 18.84
N ALA A 100 4.12 2.40 18.76
CA ALA A 100 2.84 1.78 18.32
C ALA A 100 1.81 2.87 18.04
N THR A 101 1.14 2.79 16.92
CA THR A 101 -0.14 3.46 16.72
C THR A 101 -1.24 2.44 17.00
N PRO A 102 -2.01 2.58 18.07
CA PRO A 102 -3.24 1.81 18.20
C PRO A 102 -4.20 2.34 17.13
N VAL A 103 -4.24 1.68 16.01
CA VAL A 103 -5.07 2.07 14.89
C VAL A 103 -6.37 1.32 14.99
N VAL A 104 -7.17 1.67 15.99
CA VAL A 104 -8.55 1.22 16.07
C VAL A 104 -9.27 1.74 14.84
N GLY A 105 -9.68 0.83 13.94
CA GLY A 105 -10.42 1.16 12.72
C GLY A 105 -9.60 1.16 11.43
N THR A 106 -8.32 1.53 11.43
CA THR A 106 -7.51 1.49 10.19
C THR A 106 -7.02 0.09 9.86
N VAL A 107 -6.95 -0.81 10.82
CA VAL A 107 -6.49 -2.20 10.63
C VAL A 107 -7.37 -2.97 9.64
N HIS A 108 -8.65 -2.62 9.54
CA HIS A 108 -9.59 -3.28 8.63
C HIS A 108 -9.91 -2.41 7.39
N ILE A 109 -10.01 -1.10 7.56
CA ILE A 109 -10.41 -0.19 6.48
C ILE A 109 -9.27 0.01 5.46
N GLU A 110 -8.04 0.10 5.92
CA GLU A 110 -6.89 0.33 5.03
C GLU A 110 -6.58 -0.85 4.10
N PRO A 111 -6.54 -2.11 4.58
CA PRO A 111 -6.47 -3.27 3.69
C PRO A 111 -7.64 -3.31 2.70
N PHE A 112 -8.85 -3.00 3.14
CA PHE A 112 -10.03 -2.96 2.28
C PHE A 112 -9.91 -1.93 1.16
N ILE A 113 -9.47 -0.69 1.44
CA ILE A 113 -9.21 0.31 0.42
C ILE A 113 -8.13 -0.16 -0.56
N LYS A 114 -7.06 -0.75 -0.04
CA LYS A 114 -5.96 -1.28 -0.86
C LYS A 114 -6.44 -2.39 -1.80
N ASP A 115 -7.29 -3.28 -1.33
CA ASP A 115 -7.86 -4.36 -2.13
C ASP A 115 -8.78 -3.83 -3.23
N ILE A 116 -9.61 -2.82 -2.92
CA ILE A 116 -10.42 -2.13 -3.93
C ILE A 116 -9.52 -1.50 -5.00
N ILE A 117 -8.53 -0.72 -4.60
CA ILE A 117 -7.60 -0.07 -5.53
C ILE A 117 -6.88 -1.10 -6.41
N GLY A 118 -6.43 -2.21 -5.83
CA GLY A 118 -5.80 -3.30 -6.59
C GLY A 118 -6.73 -3.92 -7.62
N THR A 119 -7.99 -4.16 -7.26
CA THR A 119 -9.02 -4.70 -8.16
C THR A 119 -9.32 -3.73 -9.30
N LEU A 120 -9.55 -2.45 -8.98
CA LEU A 120 -9.85 -1.42 -9.98
C LEU A 120 -8.66 -1.17 -10.93
N ALA A 121 -7.43 -1.22 -10.42
CA ALA A 121 -6.23 -1.10 -11.25
C ALA A 121 -6.10 -2.29 -12.22
N ALA A 122 -6.45 -3.51 -11.80
CA ALA A 122 -6.48 -4.68 -12.68
C ALA A 122 -7.56 -4.53 -13.76
N GLU A 123 -8.79 -4.11 -13.39
CA GLU A 123 -9.87 -3.84 -14.35
C GLU A 123 -9.47 -2.74 -15.35
N TYR A 124 -8.81 -1.69 -14.90
CA TYR A 124 -8.31 -0.63 -15.79
C TYR A 124 -7.36 -1.18 -16.85
N LYS A 125 -6.42 -2.05 -16.44
CA LYS A 125 -5.47 -2.69 -17.37
C LYS A 125 -6.14 -3.57 -18.43
N GLU A 126 -7.25 -4.21 -18.11
CA GLU A 126 -8.00 -5.05 -19.05
C GLU A 126 -8.73 -4.23 -20.10
N VAL A 127 -9.15 -3.00 -19.76
CA VAL A 127 -10.00 -2.16 -20.61
C VAL A 127 -9.20 -1.12 -21.41
N TYR A 128 -8.08 -0.65 -20.85
CA TYR A 128 -7.28 0.42 -21.42
C TYR A 128 -5.83 -0.01 -21.61
N ASP A 129 -5.15 0.64 -22.55
CA ASP A 129 -3.72 0.45 -22.77
C ASP A 129 -2.94 0.76 -21.49
N TYR A 130 -2.07 -0.17 -21.13
CA TYR A 130 -1.32 -0.09 -19.89
C TYR A 130 -0.27 1.03 -19.97
N ARG A 131 -0.47 2.04 -19.14
CA ARG A 131 0.48 3.17 -19.02
C ARG A 131 1.59 2.81 -18.03
N THR A 132 2.76 2.43 -18.54
CA THR A 132 3.92 2.06 -17.73
C THR A 132 4.54 3.24 -16.96
N ASP A 133 4.27 4.48 -17.38
CA ASP A 133 4.70 5.69 -16.69
C ASP A 133 3.90 5.95 -15.40
N ILE A 134 2.65 5.47 -15.33
CA ILE A 134 1.75 5.67 -14.19
C ILE A 134 1.66 4.41 -13.34
N PHE A 135 1.60 3.27 -13.99
CA PHE A 135 1.65 1.95 -13.37
C PHE A 135 2.99 1.30 -13.76
N PRO A 136 4.10 1.73 -13.19
CA PRO A 136 5.35 1.08 -13.53
C PRO A 136 5.16 -0.40 -13.23
N ALA A 137 5.16 -1.19 -14.27
CA ALA A 137 5.47 -2.58 -14.11
C ALA A 137 6.90 -2.56 -13.55
N GLN A 138 7.05 -2.68 -12.25
CA GLN A 138 8.33 -3.13 -11.71
C GLN A 138 8.47 -4.57 -12.17
N VAL A 139 8.80 -4.72 -13.44
CA VAL A 139 9.13 -6.03 -13.97
C VAL A 139 10.56 -6.26 -13.53
N LEU A 140 10.71 -6.90 -12.38
CA LEU A 140 11.97 -7.56 -12.09
C LEU A 140 12.12 -8.65 -13.15
N GLU A 141 13.17 -8.58 -13.93
CA GLU A 141 13.50 -9.66 -14.84
C GLU A 141 13.63 -10.97 -14.06
N ASN A 142 13.33 -12.09 -14.73
CA ASN A 142 13.58 -13.39 -14.11
C ASN A 142 15.09 -13.55 -13.89
N GLY A 143 15.49 -13.80 -12.66
CA GLY A 143 16.91 -13.85 -12.32
C GLY A 143 17.20 -14.22 -10.89
N THR A 144 18.48 -14.20 -10.54
CA THR A 144 18.96 -14.38 -9.17
C THR A 144 19.32 -13.01 -8.59
N TYR A 145 18.85 -12.76 -7.40
CA TYR A 145 18.94 -11.47 -6.74
C TYR A 145 19.41 -11.61 -5.29
N HIS A 146 20.12 -10.57 -4.84
CA HIS A 146 20.31 -10.30 -3.43
C HIS A 146 19.26 -9.28 -2.97
N ILE A 147 18.47 -9.62 -1.96
CA ILE A 147 17.47 -8.71 -1.39
C ILE A 147 18.11 -8.02 -0.20
N MET A 148 18.24 -6.69 -0.28
CA MET A 148 18.94 -5.89 0.75
C MET A 148 17.99 -4.93 1.44
N TYR A 149 18.22 -4.74 2.75
CA TYR A 149 17.59 -3.71 3.55
C TYR A 149 18.56 -3.22 4.63
N ASN A 150 18.78 -1.91 4.70
CA ASN A 150 19.71 -1.28 5.65
C ASN A 150 21.11 -1.94 5.69
N GLY A 151 21.69 -2.21 4.51
CA GLY A 151 23.02 -2.82 4.40
C GLY A 151 23.10 -4.30 4.82
N LYS A 152 21.97 -4.94 5.02
CA LYS A 152 21.89 -6.36 5.36
C LYS A 152 21.16 -7.12 4.25
N TYR A 153 21.54 -8.38 4.07
CA TYR A 153 20.99 -9.29 3.06
C TYR A 153 19.91 -10.18 3.64
N LEU A 154 18.81 -10.34 2.92
CA LEU A 154 17.79 -11.34 3.28
C LEU A 154 18.41 -12.73 3.22
N THR A 155 18.49 -13.39 4.36
CA THR A 155 19.20 -14.65 4.55
C THR A 155 18.24 -15.76 4.95
N ASN A 156 18.31 -16.89 4.24
CA ASN A 156 17.65 -18.13 4.68
C ASN A 156 18.36 -18.65 5.93
N ASN A 157 17.63 -18.78 7.02
CA ASN A 157 18.19 -19.22 8.30
C ASN A 157 18.39 -20.75 8.39
N ASN A 158 18.04 -21.49 7.35
CA ASN A 158 18.19 -22.97 7.26
C ASN A 158 17.75 -23.71 8.53
N LYS A 159 16.71 -23.21 9.19
CA LYS A 159 16.08 -23.87 10.34
C LYS A 159 14.90 -24.69 9.85
N ALA A 160 14.37 -25.55 10.72
CA ALA A 160 13.23 -26.43 10.41
C ALA A 160 12.11 -25.74 9.62
N ALA A 161 11.29 -26.53 8.92
CA ALA A 161 10.16 -26.03 8.11
C ALA A 161 9.36 -24.97 8.90
N GLY A 162 9.15 -23.80 8.31
CA GLY A 162 8.48 -22.65 8.94
C GLY A 162 9.39 -21.59 9.53
N SER A 163 10.73 -21.75 9.47
CA SER A 163 11.65 -20.67 9.84
C SER A 163 11.54 -19.51 8.86
N LYS A 164 11.39 -18.31 9.40
CA LYS A 164 11.35 -17.09 8.58
C LYS A 164 12.78 -16.66 8.22
N PRO A 165 13.01 -16.17 6.98
CA PRO A 165 14.27 -15.53 6.63
C PRO A 165 14.46 -14.27 7.47
N SER A 166 15.70 -13.84 7.64
CA SER A 166 16.05 -12.61 8.37
C SER A 166 17.14 -11.84 7.63
N PHE A 167 17.22 -10.53 7.88
CA PHE A 167 18.28 -9.70 7.34
C PHE A 167 19.56 -9.85 8.18
N GLN A 168 20.65 -10.27 7.55
CA GLN A 168 21.95 -10.53 8.18
C GLN A 168 23.07 -9.84 7.39
N ALA A 169 24.25 -9.76 7.99
CA ALA A 169 25.45 -9.33 7.30
C ALA A 169 25.73 -10.25 6.09
N GLU A 170 26.51 -9.75 5.14
CA GLU A 170 26.95 -10.52 3.99
C GLU A 170 27.67 -11.82 4.40
N GLN A 171 27.38 -12.91 3.69
CA GLN A 171 27.93 -14.24 3.97
C GLN A 171 28.66 -14.80 2.73
N ASP A 172 29.48 -13.98 2.12
CA ASP A 172 30.09 -14.24 0.81
C ASP A 172 30.90 -15.54 0.70
N ASN A 173 31.52 -15.96 1.80
CA ASN A 173 32.55 -17.00 1.73
C ASN A 173 32.13 -18.37 2.30
N ILE A 174 30.95 -18.47 2.91
CA ILE A 174 30.57 -19.71 3.58
C ILE A 174 29.38 -20.38 2.92
N ARG A 175 28.33 -19.64 2.63
CA ARG A 175 27.10 -20.13 2.00
C ARG A 175 26.38 -19.03 1.25
N PRO A 176 26.90 -18.56 0.12
CA PRO A 176 26.31 -17.44 -0.64
C PRO A 176 24.86 -17.73 -1.06
N GLN A 177 24.52 -18.99 -1.38
CA GLN A 177 23.16 -19.37 -1.79
C GLN A 177 22.09 -19.10 -0.71
N ARG A 178 22.46 -18.92 0.54
CA ARG A 178 21.51 -18.50 1.60
C ARG A 178 20.97 -17.09 1.41
N GLN A 179 21.71 -16.24 0.69
CA GLN A 179 21.38 -14.84 0.41
C GLN A 179 20.98 -14.63 -1.06
N GLU A 180 21.01 -15.68 -1.85
CA GLU A 180 20.61 -15.67 -3.25
C GLU A 180 19.17 -16.15 -3.41
N TRP A 181 18.36 -15.32 -4.07
CA TRP A 181 16.94 -15.56 -4.26
C TRP A 181 16.62 -15.53 -5.75
N LYS A 182 16.13 -16.64 -6.27
CA LYS A 182 15.59 -16.72 -7.62
C LYS A 182 14.22 -16.06 -7.63
N ILE A 183 14.07 -15.00 -8.40
CA ILE A 183 12.80 -14.31 -8.62
C ILE A 183 12.35 -14.61 -10.06
N SER A 184 11.14 -15.10 -10.19
CA SER A 184 10.52 -15.38 -11.48
C SER A 184 9.06 -14.95 -11.48
N LEU A 185 8.62 -14.32 -12.56
CA LEU A 185 7.23 -13.98 -12.78
C LEU A 185 6.45 -15.23 -13.21
N ASP A 186 5.36 -15.52 -12.55
CA ASP A 186 4.37 -16.50 -13.02
C ASP A 186 3.38 -15.77 -13.93
N PRO A 187 3.41 -16.02 -15.24
CA PRO A 187 2.56 -15.31 -16.19
C PRO A 187 1.07 -15.63 -16.03
N SER A 188 0.74 -16.77 -15.42
CA SER A 188 -0.66 -17.18 -15.20
C SER A 188 -1.35 -16.41 -14.08
N THR A 189 -0.57 -16.01 -13.06
CA THR A 189 -1.08 -15.32 -11.86
C THR A 189 -0.63 -13.87 -11.80
N ASN A 190 0.28 -13.44 -12.68
CA ASN A 190 0.97 -12.15 -12.64
C ASN A 190 1.62 -11.86 -11.29
N ARG A 191 2.16 -12.90 -10.64
CA ARG A 191 2.82 -12.82 -9.33
C ARG A 191 4.26 -13.29 -9.43
N TYR A 192 5.12 -12.70 -8.62
CA TYR A 192 6.49 -13.17 -8.51
C TYR A 192 6.58 -14.35 -7.55
N LYS A 193 7.27 -15.38 -8.01
CA LYS A 193 7.73 -16.49 -7.19
C LYS A 193 9.15 -16.18 -6.74
N ILE A 194 9.39 -16.23 -5.43
CA ILE A 194 10.70 -15.95 -4.83
C ILE A 194 11.15 -17.21 -4.12
N ILE A 195 12.28 -17.78 -4.55
CA ILE A 195 12.80 -19.07 -4.05
C ILE A 195 14.24 -18.87 -3.61
N ASN A 196 14.60 -19.33 -2.43
CA ASN A 196 15.99 -19.35 -2.00
C ASN A 196 16.77 -20.45 -2.72
N LEU A 197 18.00 -20.16 -3.14
CA LEU A 197 18.82 -21.12 -3.91
C LEU A 197 19.44 -22.22 -3.06
N GLU A 198 19.57 -22.06 -1.73
CA GLU A 198 20.16 -23.09 -0.88
C GLU A 198 19.24 -24.32 -0.73
N ASP A 199 17.94 -24.11 -0.57
CA ASP A 199 16.99 -25.18 -0.26
C ASP A 199 15.74 -25.24 -1.13
N ASN A 200 15.65 -24.39 -2.15
CA ASN A 200 14.51 -24.26 -3.05
C ASN A 200 13.16 -24.01 -2.36
N ARG A 201 13.17 -23.35 -1.19
CA ARG A 201 11.96 -23.02 -0.42
C ARG A 201 11.53 -21.58 -0.70
N TYR A 202 10.22 -21.35 -0.48
CA TYR A 202 9.58 -20.06 -0.65
C TYR A 202 9.57 -19.29 0.67
#